data_b8dcf0c624b4384380b9931a8cb33890
#
_entry.id   b8dcf0c624b4384380b9931a8cb33890
#
_cell.length_a   1.000
_cell.length_b   1.000
_cell.length_c   1.000
_cell.angle_alpha   90.00
_cell.angle_beta   90.00
_cell.angle_gamma   90.00
#
_symmetry.space_group_name_H-M   'P 1'
#
loop_
_entity.id
_entity.type
_entity.pdbx_description
1 polymer ?
#
loop_
_entity_poly.entity_id
_entity_poly.type
_entity_poly.pdbx_seq_one_letter_code
_entity_poly.pdbx_strand_id
1 'polypeptide(L)'
;REYSTRVRKKSFIVMTLLGPLLFAGLMFGTVWATLADQKTYKVLVSDPYGVITRTISDTDKHLVPRFPDRFKNSENVIYAFTDKSIEPEKMQDGLYNVMVEVDDATINDGKCQLFFSDYPSSQVKDKMEADLQESLERFRVIDSLQLDYEKYKRAKLKVSFAEVNLKNLGQKDYTQQKAMVGFGFAILIYFFIFLYGVQ
;
A
#
# COMPACT_ATOMS: atom_id res chain seq x y z
N ARG A 1 36.75 -43.17 0.83
CA ARG A 1 36.12 -44.06 -0.20
C ARG A 1 34.59 -43.94 -0.21
N GLU A 2 33.92 -43.83 0.94
CA GLU A 2 32.45 -43.68 0.99
C GLU A 2 31.92 -42.34 0.47
N TYR A 3 32.62 -41.25 0.69
CA TYR A 3 32.22 -39.91 0.21
C TYR A 3 32.10 -39.86 -1.32
N SER A 4 33.06 -40.48 -2.02
CA SER A 4 33.10 -40.48 -3.49
C SER A 4 31.96 -41.33 -4.12
N THR A 5 31.44 -42.32 -3.41
CA THR A 5 30.30 -43.15 -3.86
C THR A 5 28.94 -42.46 -3.63
N ARG A 6 28.81 -41.62 -2.60
CA ARG A 6 27.59 -40.85 -2.34
C ARG A 6 27.45 -39.66 -3.29
N VAL A 7 28.55 -38.94 -3.58
CA VAL A 7 28.58 -37.80 -4.49
C VAL A 7 28.29 -38.18 -5.94
N ARG A 8 28.62 -39.40 -6.36
CA ARG A 8 28.34 -39.95 -7.70
C ARG A 8 26.90 -40.43 -7.93
N LYS A 9 26.08 -40.50 -6.88
CA LYS A 9 24.67 -40.89 -7.07
C LYS A 9 23.95 -39.76 -7.81
N LYS A 10 23.26 -40.11 -8.89
CA LYS A 10 22.45 -39.15 -9.69
C LYS A 10 21.48 -38.34 -8.81
N SER A 11 20.92 -38.97 -7.77
CA SER A 11 20.01 -38.32 -6.82
C SER A 11 20.70 -37.23 -5.99
N PHE A 12 21.98 -37.38 -5.62
CA PHE A 12 22.73 -36.37 -4.89
C PHE A 12 22.96 -35.11 -5.76
N ILE A 13 23.43 -35.33 -7.01
CA ILE A 13 23.68 -34.22 -7.96
C ILE A 13 22.38 -33.46 -8.25
N VAL A 14 21.28 -34.21 -8.49
CA VAL A 14 19.98 -33.59 -8.76
C VAL A 14 19.51 -32.76 -7.57
N MET A 15 19.58 -33.31 -6.32
CA MET A 15 19.14 -32.59 -5.11
C MET A 15 20.01 -31.34 -4.84
N THR A 16 21.34 -31.46 -5.00
CA THR A 16 22.26 -30.35 -4.73
C THR A 16 22.10 -29.21 -5.71
N LEU A 17 21.71 -29.52 -6.96
CA LEU A 17 21.49 -28.52 -8.00
C LEU A 17 20.04 -27.99 -7.99
N LEU A 18 19.08 -28.87 -7.70
CA LEU A 18 17.66 -28.52 -7.71
C LEU A 18 17.28 -27.54 -6.57
N GLY A 19 17.90 -27.66 -5.39
CA GLY A 19 17.63 -26.79 -4.26
C GLY A 19 17.91 -25.31 -4.56
N PRO A 20 19.13 -24.92 -4.95
CA PRO A 20 19.44 -23.56 -5.33
C PRO A 20 18.63 -23.06 -6.53
N LEU A 21 18.33 -23.93 -7.50
CA LEU A 21 17.58 -23.58 -8.71
C LEU A 21 16.12 -23.31 -8.41
N LEU A 22 15.49 -24.09 -7.53
CA LEU A 22 14.14 -23.84 -7.03
C LEU A 22 14.08 -22.55 -6.19
N PHE A 23 15.08 -22.32 -5.34
CA PHE A 23 15.15 -21.10 -4.55
C PHE A 23 15.33 -19.87 -5.44
N ALA A 24 16.21 -19.92 -6.43
CA ALA A 24 16.37 -18.87 -7.41
C ALA A 24 15.07 -18.66 -8.22
N GLY A 25 14.41 -19.73 -8.66
CA GLY A 25 13.13 -19.64 -9.37
C GLY A 25 12.02 -19.01 -8.54
N LEU A 26 11.93 -19.32 -7.25
CA LEU A 26 11.00 -18.67 -6.31
C LEU A 26 11.31 -17.19 -6.14
N MET A 27 12.59 -16.83 -5.95
CA MET A 27 13.01 -15.43 -5.84
C MET A 27 12.73 -14.63 -7.11
N PHE A 28 13.07 -15.18 -8.28
CA PHE A 28 12.76 -14.56 -9.56
C PHE A 28 11.26 -14.46 -9.82
N GLY A 29 10.50 -15.49 -9.46
CA GLY A 29 9.04 -15.51 -9.59
C GLY A 29 8.36 -14.43 -8.75
N THR A 30 8.80 -14.22 -7.52
CA THR A 30 8.26 -13.16 -6.65
C THR A 30 8.61 -11.77 -7.16
N VAL A 31 9.85 -11.55 -7.62
CA VAL A 31 10.27 -10.28 -8.22
C VAL A 31 9.50 -10.02 -9.51
N TRP A 32 9.33 -11.01 -10.37
CA TRP A 32 8.54 -10.85 -11.60
C TRP A 32 7.07 -10.58 -11.33
N ALA A 33 6.45 -11.28 -10.38
CA ALA A 33 5.07 -11.01 -10.00
C ALA A 33 4.88 -9.57 -9.50
N THR A 34 5.85 -9.03 -8.75
CA THR A 34 5.83 -7.64 -8.26
C THR A 34 6.01 -6.62 -9.40
N LEU A 35 6.83 -6.95 -10.39
CA LEU A 35 7.07 -6.09 -11.56
C LEU A 35 5.95 -6.18 -12.60
N ALA A 36 5.28 -7.34 -12.71
CA ALA A 36 4.16 -7.54 -13.64
C ALA A 36 2.87 -6.83 -13.19
N ASP A 37 2.73 -6.51 -11.91
CA ASP A 37 1.55 -5.85 -11.35
C ASP A 37 1.67 -4.31 -11.35
N GLN A 38 2.16 -3.75 -12.46
CA GLN A 38 2.21 -2.29 -12.69
C GLN A 38 0.82 -1.75 -13.07
N LYS A 39 -0.17 -2.01 -12.21
CA LYS A 39 -1.48 -1.38 -12.36
C LYS A 39 -1.39 0.09 -12.00
N THR A 40 -1.97 0.94 -12.84
CA THR A 40 -2.17 2.34 -12.51
C THR A 40 -3.43 2.47 -11.65
N TYR A 41 -3.26 2.96 -10.44
CA TYR A 41 -4.37 3.22 -9.51
C TYR A 41 -4.85 4.65 -9.65
N LYS A 42 -6.15 4.81 -9.92
CA LYS A 42 -6.82 6.10 -9.90
C LYS A 42 -7.34 6.35 -8.49
N VAL A 43 -6.74 7.30 -7.80
CA VAL A 43 -7.02 7.64 -6.41
C VAL A 43 -7.86 8.90 -6.35
N LEU A 44 -9.06 8.79 -5.79
CA LEU A 44 -9.90 9.95 -5.49
C LEU A 44 -9.68 10.38 -4.04
N VAL A 45 -9.23 11.61 -3.85
CA VAL A 45 -9.09 12.22 -2.52
C VAL A 45 -10.28 13.15 -2.29
N SER A 46 -11.12 12.79 -1.33
CA SER A 46 -12.22 13.63 -0.85
C SER A 46 -11.73 14.52 0.28
N ASP A 47 -11.88 15.82 0.11
CA ASP A 47 -11.46 16.82 1.08
C ASP A 47 -12.57 17.87 1.29
N PRO A 48 -13.64 17.51 2.02
CA PRO A 48 -14.76 18.43 2.28
C PRO A 48 -14.35 19.68 3.04
N TYR A 49 -13.27 19.59 3.82
CA TYR A 49 -12.80 20.70 4.67
C TYR A 49 -11.76 21.61 4.01
N GLY A 50 -11.31 21.30 2.80
CA GLY A 50 -10.31 22.09 2.07
C GLY A 50 -8.94 22.15 2.75
N VAL A 51 -8.58 21.10 3.47
CA VAL A 51 -7.31 20.99 4.21
C VAL A 51 -6.15 20.68 3.25
N ILE A 52 -6.38 19.73 2.35
CA ILE A 52 -5.40 19.28 1.36
C ILE A 52 -5.56 20.02 0.03
N THR A 53 -6.80 20.45 -0.29
CA THR A 53 -7.14 21.07 -1.57
C THR A 53 -7.40 22.57 -1.44
N ARG A 54 -7.39 23.25 -2.59
CA ARG A 54 -7.87 24.63 -2.74
C ARG A 54 -8.58 24.79 -4.08
N THR A 55 -9.58 25.66 -4.12
CA THR A 55 -10.25 26.05 -5.35
C THR A 55 -9.45 27.13 -6.06
N ILE A 56 -9.20 26.99 -7.36
CA ILE A 56 -8.46 28.01 -8.13
C ILE A 56 -9.41 29.02 -8.78
N SER A 57 -10.64 28.64 -9.13
CA SER A 57 -11.56 29.48 -9.89
C SER A 57 -12.98 29.39 -9.35
N ASP A 58 -13.65 30.55 -9.25
CA ASP A 58 -15.06 30.63 -8.83
C ASP A 58 -16.03 30.13 -9.91
N THR A 59 -15.61 30.09 -11.17
CA THR A 59 -16.49 29.77 -12.31
C THR A 59 -16.47 28.29 -12.65
N ASP A 60 -15.30 27.65 -12.59
CA ASP A 60 -15.14 26.20 -12.70
C ASP A 60 -14.45 25.75 -11.42
N LYS A 61 -15.20 25.10 -10.52
CA LYS A 61 -14.68 24.55 -9.25
C LYS A 61 -13.60 23.50 -9.51
N HIS A 62 -12.44 23.96 -9.97
CA HIS A 62 -11.30 23.10 -10.20
C HIS A 62 -10.49 23.00 -8.92
N LEU A 63 -10.60 21.84 -8.28
CA LEU A 63 -9.85 21.53 -7.06
C LEU A 63 -8.45 21.10 -7.42
N VAL A 64 -7.47 21.74 -6.79
CA VAL A 64 -6.07 21.38 -6.90
C VAL A 64 -5.49 21.17 -5.51
N PRO A 65 -4.49 20.32 -5.37
CA PRO A 65 -3.82 20.15 -4.11
C PRO A 65 -3.12 21.45 -3.68
N ARG A 66 -3.17 21.77 -2.38
CA ARG A 66 -2.43 22.92 -1.80
C ARG A 66 -0.92 22.76 -1.97
N PHE A 67 -0.46 21.51 -1.97
CA PHE A 67 0.95 21.11 -2.12
C PHE A 67 1.13 20.21 -3.35
N PRO A 68 1.15 20.78 -4.59
CA PRO A 68 1.20 20.00 -5.83
C PRO A 68 2.48 19.18 -5.99
N ASP A 69 3.53 19.54 -5.28
CA ASP A 69 4.79 18.81 -5.26
C ASP A 69 4.67 17.42 -4.63
N ARG A 70 3.65 17.17 -3.81
CA ARG A 70 3.38 15.89 -3.17
C ARG A 70 2.47 15.01 -4.00
N PHE A 71 1.35 15.52 -4.45
CA PHE A 71 0.38 14.76 -5.24
C PHE A 71 0.74 14.69 -6.73
N LYS A 72 2.02 14.37 -7.01
CA LYS A 72 2.45 14.15 -8.39
C LYS A 72 1.93 12.82 -8.90
N ASN A 73 1.26 12.87 -10.05
CA ASN A 73 0.91 11.67 -10.79
C ASN A 73 2.18 10.90 -11.15
N SER A 74 2.15 9.62 -10.98
CA SER A 74 3.21 8.68 -11.35
C SER A 74 2.64 7.58 -12.23
N GLU A 75 3.50 6.72 -12.77
CA GLU A 75 3.06 5.58 -13.58
C GLU A 75 2.02 4.72 -12.86
N ASN A 76 2.15 4.60 -11.53
CA ASN A 76 1.31 3.71 -10.73
C ASN A 76 0.18 4.42 -9.98
N VAL A 77 0.18 5.78 -9.90
CA VAL A 77 -0.83 6.54 -9.12
C VAL A 77 -1.22 7.79 -9.87
N ILE A 78 -2.52 7.97 -10.07
CA ILE A 78 -3.13 9.19 -10.60
C ILE A 78 -4.10 9.73 -9.57
N TYR A 79 -3.88 10.97 -9.11
CA TYR A 79 -4.73 11.62 -8.12
C TYR A 79 -5.82 12.44 -8.79
N ALA A 80 -7.04 12.34 -8.24
CA ALA A 80 -8.16 13.24 -8.49
C ALA A 80 -8.69 13.75 -7.15
N PHE A 81 -9.30 14.92 -7.13
CA PHE A 81 -9.76 15.59 -5.92
C PHE A 81 -11.23 15.94 -6.02
N THR A 82 -11.94 15.85 -4.88
CA THR A 82 -13.34 16.29 -4.76
C THR A 82 -13.57 16.96 -3.40
N ASP A 83 -14.51 17.92 -3.37
CA ASP A 83 -15.00 18.56 -2.14
C ASP A 83 -16.22 17.85 -1.53
N LYS A 84 -16.67 16.78 -2.18
CA LYS A 84 -17.84 16.01 -1.72
C LYS A 84 -17.38 14.81 -0.90
N SER A 85 -18.12 14.54 0.18
CA SER A 85 -17.95 13.30 0.94
C SER A 85 -18.15 12.07 0.04
N ILE A 86 -17.42 11.02 0.34
CA ILE A 86 -17.42 9.80 -0.45
C ILE A 86 -18.71 9.01 -0.19
N GLU A 87 -19.41 8.70 -1.26
CA GLU A 87 -20.45 7.70 -1.27
C GLU A 87 -19.88 6.38 -1.80
N PRO A 88 -19.62 5.37 -0.93
CA PRO A 88 -18.98 4.12 -1.35
C PRO A 88 -19.74 3.39 -2.47
N GLU A 89 -21.05 3.61 -2.56
CA GLU A 89 -21.91 3.00 -3.58
C GLU A 89 -21.56 3.50 -5.00
N LYS A 90 -21.08 4.73 -5.15
CA LYS A 90 -20.69 5.32 -6.43
C LYS A 90 -19.33 4.81 -6.95
N MET A 91 -18.59 4.06 -6.14
CA MET A 91 -17.34 3.44 -6.57
C MET A 91 -17.54 2.27 -7.53
N GLN A 92 -18.77 1.74 -7.63
CA GLN A 92 -19.09 0.65 -8.55
C GLN A 92 -18.97 1.05 -10.03
N ASP A 93 -18.93 2.35 -10.35
CA ASP A 93 -18.81 2.85 -11.72
C ASP A 93 -17.42 2.67 -12.36
N GLY A 94 -16.46 2.09 -11.66
CA GLY A 94 -15.12 1.73 -12.19
C GLY A 94 -14.21 2.91 -12.52
N LEU A 95 -14.61 4.14 -12.19
CA LEU A 95 -13.84 5.34 -12.52
C LEU A 95 -12.58 5.46 -11.65
N TYR A 96 -12.67 5.07 -10.38
CA TYR A 96 -11.58 5.09 -9.39
C TYR A 96 -11.39 3.72 -8.76
N ASN A 97 -10.13 3.36 -8.53
CA ASN A 97 -9.77 2.10 -7.88
C ASN A 97 -9.65 2.24 -6.36
N VAL A 98 -9.27 3.44 -5.93
CA VAL A 98 -9.03 3.77 -4.52
C VAL A 98 -9.66 5.13 -4.23
N MET A 99 -10.26 5.26 -3.05
CA MET A 99 -10.81 6.52 -2.54
C MET A 99 -10.33 6.73 -1.11
N VAL A 100 -9.97 7.98 -0.82
CA VAL A 100 -9.48 8.40 0.50
C VAL A 100 -10.31 9.58 0.95
N GLU A 101 -10.89 9.51 2.15
CA GLU A 101 -11.67 10.60 2.73
C GLU A 101 -10.88 11.28 3.85
N VAL A 102 -10.76 12.60 3.74
CA VAL A 102 -10.15 13.47 4.73
C VAL A 102 -11.27 14.02 5.61
N ASP A 103 -11.55 13.31 6.69
CA ASP A 103 -12.57 13.63 7.67
C ASP A 103 -11.98 14.25 8.95
N ASP A 104 -12.84 14.53 9.94
CA ASP A 104 -12.41 15.04 11.24
C ASP A 104 -11.45 14.09 11.98
N ALA A 105 -11.62 12.77 11.82
CA ALA A 105 -10.73 11.80 12.43
C ALA A 105 -9.34 11.83 11.76
N THR A 106 -9.30 12.07 10.44
CA THR A 106 -8.05 12.28 9.69
C THR A 106 -7.35 13.55 10.16
N ILE A 107 -8.10 14.65 10.31
CA ILE A 107 -7.53 15.94 10.72
C ILE A 107 -7.05 15.91 12.16
N ASN A 108 -7.77 15.31 13.08
CA ASN A 108 -7.47 15.34 14.50
C ASN A 108 -6.53 14.21 14.94
N ASP A 109 -6.83 12.98 14.52
CA ASP A 109 -6.17 11.76 14.98
C ASP A 109 -5.22 11.15 13.94
N GLY A 110 -5.23 11.60 12.69
CA GLY A 110 -4.49 11.02 11.57
C GLY A 110 -5.03 9.67 11.11
N LYS A 111 -6.29 9.36 11.45
CA LYS A 111 -6.94 8.13 11.02
C LYS A 111 -7.70 8.40 9.73
N CYS A 112 -7.15 7.96 8.61
CA CYS A 112 -7.76 8.11 7.31
C CYS A 112 -8.47 6.83 6.88
N GLN A 113 -9.68 6.96 6.32
CA GLN A 113 -10.40 5.82 5.76
C GLN A 113 -10.00 5.62 4.30
N LEU A 114 -9.57 4.40 3.98
CA LEU A 114 -9.20 3.97 2.64
C LEU A 114 -10.23 2.99 2.11
N PHE A 115 -10.96 3.41 1.07
CA PHE A 115 -11.91 2.57 0.34
C PHE A 115 -11.24 2.09 -0.95
N PHE A 116 -11.40 0.82 -1.30
CA PHE A 116 -10.80 0.26 -2.51
C PHE A 116 -11.69 -0.82 -3.14
N SER A 117 -11.69 -0.86 -4.46
CA SER A 117 -12.30 -1.94 -5.24
C SER A 117 -11.28 -3.05 -5.54
N ASP A 118 -10.03 -2.65 -5.79
CA ASP A 118 -8.86 -3.51 -5.96
C ASP A 118 -7.82 -3.11 -4.91
N TYR A 119 -7.28 -4.10 -4.19
CA TYR A 119 -6.30 -3.83 -3.11
C TYR A 119 -5.04 -3.18 -3.70
N PRO A 120 -4.69 -1.97 -3.26
CA PRO A 120 -3.48 -1.31 -3.77
C PRO A 120 -2.22 -2.04 -3.30
N SER A 121 -1.19 -2.04 -4.14
CA SER A 121 0.10 -2.58 -3.74
C SER A 121 0.66 -1.82 -2.53
N SER A 122 1.52 -2.47 -1.73
CA SER A 122 2.14 -1.83 -0.57
C SER A 122 2.86 -0.53 -0.95
N GLN A 123 3.55 -0.50 -2.10
CA GLN A 123 4.24 0.70 -2.59
C GLN A 123 3.29 1.86 -2.87
N VAL A 124 2.12 1.58 -3.46
CA VAL A 124 1.09 2.61 -3.74
C VAL A 124 0.49 3.12 -2.42
N LYS A 125 0.22 2.22 -1.49
CA LYS A 125 -0.30 2.56 -0.17
C LYS A 125 0.68 3.43 0.61
N ASP A 126 1.95 3.01 0.71
CA ASP A 126 3.00 3.75 1.42
C ASP A 126 3.20 5.15 0.81
N LYS A 127 3.13 5.26 -0.54
CA LYS A 127 3.17 6.55 -1.22
C LYS A 127 2.00 7.44 -0.84
N MET A 128 0.77 6.91 -0.89
CA MET A 128 -0.43 7.67 -0.52
C MET A 128 -0.38 8.13 0.94
N GLU A 129 0.03 7.25 1.86
CA GLU A 129 0.21 7.59 3.27
C GLU A 129 1.23 8.73 3.45
N ALA A 130 2.38 8.64 2.80
CA ALA A 130 3.41 9.66 2.88
C ALA A 130 2.94 11.01 2.29
N ASP A 131 2.28 11.00 1.13
CA ASP A 131 1.78 12.20 0.47
C ASP A 131 0.70 12.91 1.33
N LEU A 132 -0.23 12.14 1.91
CA LEU A 132 -1.26 12.66 2.80
C LEU A 132 -0.68 13.15 4.12
N GLN A 133 0.19 12.35 4.76
CA GLN A 133 0.81 12.72 6.03
C GLN A 133 1.55 14.04 5.91
N GLU A 134 2.41 14.18 4.90
CA GLU A 134 3.19 15.40 4.74
C GLU A 134 2.30 16.61 4.41
N SER A 135 1.24 16.42 3.64
CA SER A 135 0.29 17.49 3.31
C SER A 135 -0.46 17.96 4.56
N LEU A 136 -0.92 17.05 5.41
CA LEU A 136 -1.55 17.36 6.68
C LEU A 136 -0.59 18.02 7.67
N GLU A 137 0.66 17.52 7.77
CA GLU A 137 1.68 18.13 8.61
C GLU A 137 1.97 19.57 8.18
N ARG A 138 2.15 19.80 6.88
CA ARG A 138 2.38 21.15 6.33
C ARG A 138 1.20 22.08 6.57
N PHE A 139 -0.03 21.62 6.34
CA PHE A 139 -1.22 22.41 6.62
C PHE A 139 -1.27 22.80 8.09
N ARG A 140 -1.05 21.88 9.00
CA ARG A 140 -1.05 22.15 10.46
C ARG A 140 0.05 23.12 10.88
N VAL A 141 1.25 22.98 10.33
CA VAL A 141 2.37 23.89 10.61
C VAL A 141 2.05 25.28 10.10
N ILE A 142 1.45 25.42 8.90
CA ILE A 142 1.09 26.73 8.31
C ILE A 142 -0.04 27.39 9.10
N ASP A 143 -1.07 26.63 9.47
CA ASP A 143 -2.22 27.13 10.22
C ASP A 143 -1.86 27.47 11.66
N SER A 144 -0.84 26.80 12.23
CA SER A 144 -0.35 26.97 13.60
C SER A 144 0.84 27.91 13.74
N LEU A 145 1.06 28.84 12.80
CA LEU A 145 2.26 29.72 12.72
C LEU A 145 2.59 30.57 13.96
N GLN A 146 1.95 30.33 15.07
CA GLN A 146 2.46 30.68 16.40
C GLN A 146 3.18 29.46 16.97
N LEU A 147 4.47 29.36 16.71
CA LEU A 147 5.43 28.32 17.08
C LEU A 147 5.50 28.10 18.60
N ASP A 148 4.48 27.44 19.15
CA ASP A 148 4.56 26.74 20.42
C ASP A 148 5.07 25.32 20.12
N TYR A 149 6.10 24.88 20.85
CA TYR A 149 6.71 23.56 20.71
C TYR A 149 5.69 22.42 20.81
N GLU A 150 4.68 22.56 21.65
CA GLU A 150 3.59 21.59 21.79
C GLU A 150 2.67 21.58 20.56
N LYS A 151 2.46 22.72 19.92
CA LYS A 151 1.72 22.79 18.66
C LYS A 151 2.50 22.15 17.52
N TYR A 152 3.81 22.37 17.43
CA TYR A 152 4.67 21.70 16.46
C TYR A 152 4.68 20.18 16.63
N LYS A 153 4.74 19.69 17.88
CA LYS A 153 4.70 18.27 18.21
C LYS A 153 3.35 17.63 17.83
N ARG A 154 2.24 18.36 18.03
CA ARG A 154 0.90 17.94 17.59
C ARG A 154 0.73 17.96 16.07
N ALA A 155 1.47 18.80 15.37
CA ALA A 155 1.46 18.85 13.90
C ALA A 155 2.10 17.60 13.26
N LYS A 156 2.96 16.88 13.98
CA LYS A 156 3.52 15.59 13.57
C LYS A 156 2.54 14.45 13.80
N LEU A 157 1.44 14.46 13.05
CA LEU A 157 0.48 13.36 13.07
C LEU A 157 0.95 12.26 12.12
N LYS A 158 0.90 11.02 12.58
CA LYS A 158 1.13 9.87 11.70
C LYS A 158 -0.21 9.44 11.10
N VAL A 159 -0.33 9.56 9.79
CA VAL A 159 -1.51 9.05 9.06
C VAL A 159 -1.48 7.52 9.06
N SER A 160 -2.58 6.90 9.41
CA SER A 160 -2.78 5.46 9.28
C SER A 160 -4.08 5.19 8.54
N PHE A 161 -4.08 4.24 7.61
CA PHE A 161 -5.28 3.85 6.89
C PHE A 161 -6.09 2.81 7.66
N ALA A 162 -7.39 3.05 7.79
CA ALA A 162 -8.36 2.01 8.12
C ALA A 162 -8.86 1.40 6.80
N GLU A 163 -8.45 0.18 6.52
CA GLU A 163 -8.73 -0.48 5.25
C GLU A 163 -10.14 -1.06 5.23
N VAL A 164 -10.92 -0.71 4.21
CA VAL A 164 -12.29 -1.22 3.98
C VAL A 164 -12.36 -1.82 2.59
N ASN A 165 -12.59 -3.12 2.52
CA ASN A 165 -12.80 -3.81 1.25
C ASN A 165 -14.26 -3.65 0.81
N LEU A 166 -14.50 -2.95 -0.29
CA LEU A 166 -15.85 -2.68 -0.80
C LEU A 166 -16.54 -3.92 -1.40
N LYS A 167 -15.77 -4.93 -1.82
CA LYS A 167 -16.33 -6.22 -2.29
C LYS A 167 -16.93 -7.03 -1.15
N ASN A 168 -16.48 -6.77 0.10
CA ASN A 168 -16.92 -7.44 1.32
C ASN A 168 -17.19 -6.40 2.42
N LEU A 169 -18.17 -5.52 2.20
CA LEU A 169 -18.56 -4.46 3.13
C LEU A 169 -18.73 -5.00 4.55
N GLY A 170 -17.88 -4.54 5.47
CA GLY A 170 -17.94 -4.85 6.90
C GLY A 170 -16.97 -5.92 7.40
N GLN A 171 -16.15 -6.56 6.56
CA GLN A 171 -15.10 -7.48 7.00
C GLN A 171 -13.72 -6.84 6.90
N LYS A 172 -12.91 -6.93 7.97
CA LYS A 172 -11.49 -6.59 7.92
C LYS A 172 -10.80 -7.48 6.89
N ASP A 173 -10.09 -6.87 5.93
CA ASP A 173 -9.33 -7.64 4.96
C ASP A 173 -8.01 -8.11 5.57
N TYR A 174 -7.88 -9.42 5.72
CA TYR A 174 -6.69 -10.09 6.22
C TYR A 174 -5.82 -10.68 5.09
N THR A 175 -6.02 -10.23 3.84
CA THR A 175 -5.35 -10.81 2.66
C THR A 175 -3.83 -10.80 2.80
N GLN A 176 -3.27 -9.69 3.28
CA GLN A 176 -1.82 -9.58 3.48
C GLN A 176 -1.31 -10.49 4.61
N GLN A 177 -2.06 -10.60 5.71
CA GLN A 177 -1.71 -11.50 6.82
C GLN A 177 -1.82 -12.97 6.40
N LYS A 178 -2.86 -13.33 5.64
CA LYS A 178 -3.03 -14.68 5.08
C LYS A 178 -1.89 -15.05 4.13
N ALA A 179 -1.45 -14.12 3.27
CA ALA A 179 -0.32 -14.32 2.39
C ALA A 179 1.00 -14.55 3.15
N MET A 180 1.27 -13.76 4.19
CA MET A 180 2.46 -13.96 5.05
C MET A 180 2.44 -15.31 5.77
N VAL A 181 1.30 -15.70 6.32
CA VAL A 181 1.13 -17.00 6.99
C VAL A 181 1.33 -18.14 5.99
N GLY A 182 0.73 -18.04 4.80
CA GLY A 182 0.89 -19.04 3.73
C GLY A 182 2.34 -19.19 3.30
N PHE A 183 3.07 -18.09 3.15
CA PHE A 183 4.50 -18.11 2.82
C PHE A 183 5.34 -18.76 3.92
N GLY A 184 5.06 -18.45 5.19
CA GLY A 184 5.70 -19.07 6.34
C GLY A 184 5.51 -20.60 6.37
N PHE A 185 4.28 -21.07 6.12
CA PHE A 185 4.00 -22.51 6.02
C PHE A 185 4.71 -23.17 4.85
N ALA A 186 4.80 -22.53 3.69
CA ALA A 186 5.50 -23.05 2.53
C ALA A 186 6.99 -23.25 2.81
N ILE A 187 7.66 -22.28 3.45
CA ILE A 187 9.07 -22.41 3.88
C ILE A 187 9.24 -23.55 4.87
N LEU A 188 8.33 -23.67 5.84
CA LEU A 188 8.39 -24.71 6.88
C LEU A 188 8.23 -26.10 6.26
N ILE A 189 7.29 -26.31 5.34
CA ILE A 189 7.11 -27.56 4.61
C ILE A 189 8.37 -27.90 3.80
N TYR A 190 8.93 -26.91 3.08
CA TYR A 190 10.16 -27.08 2.32
C TYR A 190 11.33 -27.50 3.22
N PHE A 191 11.47 -26.90 4.40
CA PHE A 191 12.49 -27.24 5.38
C PHE A 191 12.34 -28.67 5.89
N PHE A 192 11.12 -29.13 6.17
CA PHE A 192 10.86 -30.50 6.56
C PHE A 192 11.19 -31.50 5.44
N ILE A 193 10.78 -31.21 4.21
CA ILE A 193 11.12 -32.09 3.06
C ILE A 193 12.64 -32.17 2.88
N PHE A 194 13.35 -31.04 3.05
CA PHE A 194 14.80 -31.00 2.97
C PHE A 194 15.46 -31.83 4.07
N LEU A 195 15.01 -31.70 5.33
CA LEU A 195 15.58 -32.43 6.46
C LEU A 195 15.33 -33.95 6.35
N TYR A 196 14.12 -34.36 5.97
CA TYR A 196 13.78 -35.78 5.89
C TYR A 196 14.12 -36.42 4.55
N GLY A 197 14.25 -35.64 3.49
CA GLY A 197 14.62 -36.16 2.17
C GLY A 197 16.11 -36.42 1.98
N VAL A 198 16.97 -35.96 2.91
CA VAL A 198 18.45 -36.14 2.86
C VAL A 198 18.90 -37.35 3.72
N GLN A 199 17.99 -37.96 4.47
CA GLN A 199 18.28 -39.26 5.14
C GLN A 199 18.12 -40.42 4.15
#